data_1876e1255f626047795a204dfaecaeda
#
_entry.id   1876e1255f626047795a204dfaecaeda
#
_cell.length_a   1.000
_cell.length_b   1.000
_cell.length_c   1.000
_cell.angle_alpha   90.00
_cell.angle_beta   90.00
_cell.angle_gamma   90.00
#
_symmetry.space_group_name_H-M   'P 1'
#
loop_
_entity.id
_entity.type
_entity.pdbx_description
1 polymer ?
#
loop_
_entity_poly.entity_id
_entity_poly.type
_entity_poly.pdbx_seq_one_letter_code
_entity_poly.pdbx_strand_id
1 'polypeptide(L)'
;MHFQALSKMLFKKTDKRVQIMKKYQQIYQILKEQILEEKYLVGDFLPSENDLKEHYQVSRDTIRKALKLLQEEGFIETVQGMGSQVSRQAHFDFPVSQLTSYQEIVKASGLRSETNVIRLEKISIDEKGAKKTGFPLHRLVWKVTRQRVVDGVSSVLDIDYLDRELIPGLTKKIAQHSIYQYIEEDLKLQIGYAKKEILISPIDNRDKILLDLGKDQHVVTVRSQVHLADGR
;
A
#
# COMPACT_ATOMS: atom_id res chain seq x y z
N MET A 1 7.47 -32.32 19.76
CA MET A 1 6.07 -32.79 19.75
C MET A 1 5.01 -31.67 19.90
N HIS A 2 5.34 -30.36 19.67
CA HIS A 2 4.37 -29.25 19.81
C HIS A 2 3.90 -28.63 18.49
N PHE A 3 4.43 -29.08 17.36
CA PHE A 3 4.12 -28.47 16.04
C PHE A 3 2.82 -28.97 15.38
N GLN A 4 2.34 -30.17 15.71
CA GLN A 4 1.11 -30.71 15.08
C GLN A 4 -0.20 -30.09 15.61
N ALA A 5 -0.21 -29.53 16.80
CA ALA A 5 -1.43 -28.94 17.40
C ALA A 5 -1.77 -27.55 16.85
N LEU A 6 -0.75 -26.75 16.49
CA LEU A 6 -0.97 -25.40 15.93
C LEU A 6 -1.47 -25.43 14.48
N SER A 7 -0.98 -26.38 13.66
CA SER A 7 -1.41 -26.54 12.26
C SER A 7 -2.90 -26.87 12.13
N LYS A 8 -3.45 -27.70 13.00
CA LYS A 8 -4.88 -28.06 12.98
C LYS A 8 -5.81 -26.94 13.47
N MET A 9 -5.31 -26.05 14.31
CA MET A 9 -6.13 -24.94 14.86
C MET A 9 -6.24 -23.75 13.89
N LEU A 10 -5.21 -23.48 13.10
CA LEU A 10 -5.22 -22.43 12.06
C LEU A 10 -6.14 -22.78 10.87
N PHE A 11 -6.26 -24.05 10.51
CA PHE A 11 -7.16 -24.48 9.42
C PHE A 11 -8.65 -24.42 9.76
N LYS A 12 -9.04 -24.35 11.04
CA LYS A 12 -10.46 -24.28 11.46
C LYS A 12 -11.06 -22.87 11.54
N LYS A 13 -10.24 -21.82 11.40
CA LYS A 13 -10.71 -20.41 11.48
C LYS A 13 -10.65 -19.65 10.15
N THR A 14 -10.44 -20.31 9.02
CA THR A 14 -10.39 -19.64 7.72
C THR A 14 -11.82 -19.46 7.18
N ASP A 15 -12.22 -18.22 7.15
CA ASP A 15 -13.43 -17.66 6.58
C ASP A 15 -13.72 -18.21 5.17
N LYS A 16 -15.01 -18.37 4.82
CA LYS A 16 -15.53 -18.89 3.53
C LYS A 16 -14.94 -18.23 2.26
N ARG A 17 -14.26 -17.09 2.37
CA ARG A 17 -13.58 -16.41 1.25
C ARG A 17 -12.27 -17.08 0.80
N VAL A 18 -11.61 -17.86 1.67
CA VAL A 18 -10.34 -18.55 1.36
C VAL A 18 -10.56 -19.79 0.49
N GLN A 19 -11.79 -20.30 0.43
CA GLN A 19 -12.12 -21.50 -0.37
C GLN A 19 -12.07 -21.26 -1.90
N ILE A 20 -12.03 -20.01 -2.35
CA ILE A 20 -11.98 -19.64 -3.79
C ILE A 20 -10.52 -19.45 -4.27
N MET A 21 -9.55 -19.30 -3.37
CA MET A 21 -8.14 -19.10 -3.74
C MET A 21 -7.47 -20.40 -4.15
N LYS A 22 -6.68 -20.36 -5.24
CA LYS A 22 -5.84 -21.49 -5.65
C LYS A 22 -4.82 -21.85 -4.56
N LYS A 23 -4.46 -23.13 -4.44
CA LYS A 23 -3.62 -23.64 -3.34
C LYS A 23 -2.29 -22.88 -3.19
N TYR A 24 -1.64 -22.51 -4.30
CA TYR A 24 -0.39 -21.76 -4.27
C TYR A 24 -0.57 -20.33 -3.72
N GLN A 25 -1.73 -19.69 -3.94
CA GLN A 25 -2.06 -18.37 -3.39
C GLN A 25 -2.28 -18.43 -1.88
N GLN A 26 -2.87 -19.53 -1.37
CA GLN A 26 -3.03 -19.73 0.07
C GLN A 26 -1.67 -19.88 0.76
N ILE A 27 -0.76 -20.68 0.16
CA ILE A 27 0.59 -20.91 0.68
C ILE A 27 1.40 -19.60 0.65
N TYR A 28 1.31 -18.85 -0.45
CA TYR A 28 1.91 -17.54 -0.58
C TYR A 28 1.46 -16.61 0.56
N GLN A 29 0.16 -16.50 0.84
CA GLN A 29 -0.36 -15.66 1.92
C GLN A 29 0.16 -16.09 3.30
N ILE A 30 0.16 -17.39 3.58
CA ILE A 30 0.66 -17.92 4.86
C ILE A 30 2.13 -17.59 5.06
N LEU A 31 2.98 -17.80 4.04
CA LEU A 31 4.41 -17.51 4.11
C LEU A 31 4.66 -15.98 4.22
N LYS A 32 3.90 -15.18 3.49
CA LYS A 32 3.95 -13.71 3.58
C LYS A 32 3.59 -13.22 4.99
N GLU A 33 2.50 -13.73 5.58
CA GLU A 33 2.10 -13.43 6.96
C GLU A 33 3.20 -13.83 7.96
N GLN A 34 3.83 -14.99 7.77
CA GLN A 34 4.94 -15.43 8.64
C GLN A 34 6.18 -14.54 8.56
N ILE A 35 6.48 -14.00 7.37
CA ILE A 35 7.57 -13.04 7.19
C ILE A 35 7.22 -11.71 7.86
N LEU A 36 6.00 -11.20 7.65
CA LEU A 36 5.52 -9.95 8.25
C LEU A 36 5.39 -10.02 9.78
N GLU A 37 5.08 -11.19 10.34
CA GLU A 37 5.06 -11.47 11.79
C GLU A 37 6.46 -11.74 12.36
N GLU A 38 7.52 -11.50 11.58
CA GLU A 38 8.92 -11.72 11.97
C GLU A 38 9.24 -13.18 12.41
N LYS A 39 8.46 -14.15 11.97
CA LYS A 39 8.77 -15.57 12.18
C LYS A 39 10.03 -16.00 11.40
N TYR A 40 10.26 -15.34 10.27
CA TYR A 40 11.49 -15.39 9.49
C TYR A 40 12.02 -13.97 9.41
N LEU A 41 13.20 -13.75 9.99
CA LEU A 41 13.86 -12.44 9.96
C LEU A 41 14.53 -12.21 8.61
N VAL A 42 14.80 -10.95 8.31
CA VAL A 42 15.61 -10.58 7.13
C VAL A 42 16.96 -11.28 7.19
N GLY A 43 17.31 -11.99 6.11
CA GLY A 43 18.51 -12.80 6.03
C GLY A 43 18.28 -14.28 6.38
N ASP A 44 17.16 -14.65 6.99
CA ASP A 44 16.81 -16.06 7.23
C ASP A 44 16.44 -16.75 5.93
N PHE A 45 16.63 -18.07 5.89
CA PHE A 45 16.17 -18.91 4.79
C PHE A 45 14.80 -19.51 5.11
N LEU A 46 13.88 -19.45 4.14
CA LEU A 46 12.65 -20.24 4.20
C LEU A 46 13.01 -21.74 4.13
N PRO A 47 12.13 -22.63 4.64
CA PRO A 47 12.28 -24.07 4.45
C PRO A 47 12.41 -24.40 2.94
N SER A 48 13.14 -25.47 2.62
CA SER A 48 13.37 -25.88 1.24
C SER A 48 12.05 -26.17 0.51
N GLU A 49 12.09 -26.15 -0.84
CA GLU A 49 10.91 -26.55 -1.65
C GLU A 49 10.39 -27.94 -1.28
N ASN A 50 11.26 -28.87 -0.88
CA ASN A 50 10.88 -30.21 -0.47
C ASN A 50 10.18 -30.20 0.89
N ASP A 51 10.72 -29.48 1.87
CA ASP A 51 10.11 -29.35 3.21
C ASP A 51 8.74 -28.67 3.11
N LEU A 52 8.64 -27.59 2.32
CA LEU A 52 7.37 -26.91 2.09
C LEU A 52 6.35 -27.82 1.37
N LYS A 53 6.78 -28.59 0.38
CA LYS A 53 5.94 -29.56 -0.32
C LYS A 53 5.37 -30.59 0.65
N GLU A 54 6.20 -31.14 1.53
CA GLU A 54 5.79 -32.14 2.53
C GLU A 54 4.88 -31.50 3.58
N HIS A 55 5.24 -30.32 4.07
CA HIS A 55 4.46 -29.59 5.09
C HIS A 55 3.05 -29.23 4.61
N TYR A 56 2.92 -28.71 3.39
CA TYR A 56 1.63 -28.30 2.83
C TYR A 56 0.91 -29.39 2.05
N GLN A 57 1.53 -30.57 1.86
CA GLN A 57 1.00 -31.73 1.11
C GLN A 57 0.53 -31.32 -0.30
N VAL A 58 1.39 -30.63 -1.05
CA VAL A 58 1.12 -30.15 -2.40
C VAL A 58 2.23 -30.55 -3.38
N SER A 59 2.01 -30.32 -4.68
CA SER A 59 3.04 -30.54 -5.69
C SER A 59 4.17 -29.50 -5.57
N ARG A 60 5.37 -29.87 -6.04
CA ARG A 60 6.53 -28.97 -6.12
C ARG A 60 6.25 -27.73 -6.97
N ASP A 61 5.47 -27.87 -8.06
CA ASP A 61 5.05 -26.75 -8.91
C ASP A 61 4.18 -25.75 -8.15
N THR A 62 3.31 -26.22 -7.23
CA THR A 62 2.49 -25.37 -6.38
C THR A 62 3.35 -24.53 -5.43
N ILE A 63 4.38 -25.14 -4.82
CA ILE A 63 5.34 -24.42 -3.96
C ILE A 63 6.12 -23.38 -4.76
N ARG A 64 6.65 -23.76 -5.94
CA ARG A 64 7.40 -22.83 -6.80
C ARG A 64 6.57 -21.61 -7.21
N LYS A 65 5.29 -21.81 -7.52
CA LYS A 65 4.37 -20.69 -7.81
C LYS A 65 4.16 -19.76 -6.62
N ALA A 66 4.07 -20.32 -5.41
CA ALA A 66 3.94 -19.52 -4.19
C ALA A 66 5.24 -18.73 -3.89
N LEU A 67 6.39 -19.39 -3.97
CA LEU A 67 7.70 -18.74 -3.79
C LEU A 67 7.98 -17.69 -4.86
N LYS A 68 7.58 -17.95 -6.10
CA LYS A 68 7.71 -16.98 -7.19
C LYS A 68 6.93 -15.70 -6.91
N LEU A 69 5.72 -15.79 -6.37
CA LEU A 69 4.96 -14.61 -5.96
C LEU A 69 5.65 -13.83 -4.83
N LEU A 70 6.19 -14.53 -3.82
CA LEU A 70 6.99 -13.89 -2.76
C LEU A 70 8.23 -13.18 -3.31
N GLN A 71 8.88 -13.78 -4.30
CA GLN A 71 10.06 -13.20 -4.96
C GLN A 71 9.68 -12.00 -5.83
N GLU A 72 8.61 -12.10 -6.62
CA GLU A 72 8.09 -11.01 -7.44
C GLU A 72 7.69 -9.79 -6.59
N GLU A 73 7.20 -10.02 -5.38
CA GLU A 73 6.87 -8.96 -4.41
C GLU A 73 8.06 -8.55 -3.51
N GLY A 74 9.25 -9.15 -3.71
CA GLY A 74 10.48 -8.79 -3.00
C GLY A 74 10.54 -9.23 -1.54
N PHE A 75 9.65 -10.14 -1.09
CA PHE A 75 9.74 -10.72 0.26
C PHE A 75 10.90 -11.70 0.41
N ILE A 76 11.30 -12.34 -0.69
CA ILE A 76 12.42 -13.27 -0.73
C ILE A 76 13.26 -13.06 -1.98
N GLU A 77 14.52 -13.46 -1.90
CA GLU A 77 15.41 -13.60 -3.05
C GLU A 77 15.95 -15.03 -3.15
N THR A 78 16.26 -15.48 -4.37
CA THR A 78 16.84 -16.81 -4.57
C THR A 78 18.35 -16.72 -4.46
N VAL A 79 18.93 -17.41 -3.49
CA VAL A 79 20.37 -17.57 -3.33
C VAL A 79 20.77 -18.91 -3.93
N GLN A 80 21.63 -18.87 -4.96
CA GLN A 80 22.04 -20.08 -5.69
C GLN A 80 22.66 -21.11 -4.76
N GLY A 81 22.11 -22.33 -4.78
CA GLY A 81 22.57 -23.44 -3.95
C GLY A 81 22.11 -23.42 -2.49
N MET A 82 21.51 -22.33 -2.01
CA MET A 82 21.09 -22.18 -0.62
C MET A 82 19.55 -22.12 -0.44
N GLY A 83 18.81 -21.63 -1.43
CA GLY A 83 17.36 -21.58 -1.36
C GLY A 83 16.78 -20.17 -1.41
N SER A 84 15.63 -19.98 -0.78
CA SER A 84 14.90 -18.70 -0.73
C SER A 84 15.22 -17.98 0.57
N GLN A 85 15.92 -16.86 0.49
CA GLN A 85 16.30 -16.02 1.62
C GLN A 85 15.29 -14.87 1.78
N VAL A 86 14.88 -14.57 3.00
CA VAL A 86 14.01 -13.42 3.31
C VAL A 86 14.78 -12.13 3.04
N SER A 87 14.26 -11.32 2.15
CA SER A 87 14.86 -10.06 1.74
C SER A 87 14.20 -8.88 2.47
N ARG A 88 14.92 -7.75 2.51
CA ARG A 88 14.49 -6.54 3.22
C ARG A 88 13.37 -5.76 2.53
N GLN A 89 12.98 -6.19 1.33
CA GLN A 89 12.12 -5.38 0.49
C GLN A 89 10.77 -6.06 0.26
N ALA A 90 9.79 -5.73 1.10
CA ALA A 90 8.45 -5.64 0.58
C ALA A 90 8.45 -4.46 -0.40
N HIS A 91 8.63 -4.71 -1.70
CA HIS A 91 8.47 -3.68 -2.71
C HIS A 91 7.00 -3.30 -2.77
N PHE A 92 6.67 -2.21 -2.15
CA PHE A 92 5.45 -1.49 -2.48
C PHE A 92 5.74 -0.75 -3.79
N ASP A 93 5.46 -1.40 -4.91
CA ASP A 93 5.55 -0.76 -6.22
C ASP A 93 4.46 0.30 -6.33
N PHE A 94 4.82 1.51 -5.93
CA PHE A 94 3.99 2.68 -6.18
C PHE A 94 4.26 3.13 -7.63
N PRO A 95 3.33 2.91 -8.58
CA PRO A 95 3.54 3.30 -9.97
C PRO A 95 3.58 4.82 -10.07
N VAL A 96 4.79 5.38 -9.95
CA VAL A 96 5.02 6.83 -9.94
C VAL A 96 4.70 7.45 -11.30
N SER A 97 4.79 6.65 -12.37
CA SER A 97 4.59 7.09 -13.75
C SER A 97 3.13 7.12 -14.21
N GLN A 98 2.22 6.48 -13.50
CA GLN A 98 0.81 6.38 -13.89
C GLN A 98 -0.09 7.24 -13.00
N LEU A 99 -1.22 7.70 -13.57
CA LEU A 99 -2.31 8.36 -12.84
C LEU A 99 -3.25 7.32 -12.21
N THR A 100 -2.66 6.31 -11.59
CA THR A 100 -3.40 5.22 -10.96
C THR A 100 -3.85 5.65 -9.57
N SER A 101 -5.09 5.37 -9.23
CA SER A 101 -5.59 5.63 -7.88
C SER A 101 -4.93 4.68 -6.88
N TYR A 102 -4.77 5.11 -5.64
CA TYR A 102 -4.24 4.27 -4.57
C TYR A 102 -5.01 2.93 -4.43
N GLN A 103 -6.34 2.95 -4.60
CA GLN A 103 -7.16 1.74 -4.53
C GLN A 103 -6.89 0.75 -5.66
N GLU A 104 -6.59 1.25 -6.86
CA GLU A 104 -6.20 0.39 -7.99
C GLU A 104 -4.85 -0.28 -7.73
N ILE A 105 -3.90 0.45 -7.14
CA ILE A 105 -2.59 -0.09 -6.73
C ILE A 105 -2.78 -1.20 -5.70
N VAL A 106 -3.55 -0.95 -4.64
CA VAL A 106 -3.85 -1.92 -3.59
C VAL A 106 -4.53 -3.17 -4.16
N LYS A 107 -5.53 -2.99 -5.04
CA LYS A 107 -6.19 -4.10 -5.72
C LYS A 107 -5.24 -4.95 -6.56
N ALA A 108 -4.38 -4.29 -7.33
CA ALA A 108 -3.40 -4.96 -8.20
C ALA A 108 -2.35 -5.71 -7.39
N SER A 109 -1.93 -5.16 -6.24
CA SER A 109 -0.92 -5.75 -5.37
C SER A 109 -1.46 -6.83 -4.41
N GLY A 110 -2.79 -7.02 -4.34
CA GLY A 110 -3.41 -7.98 -3.42
C GLY A 110 -3.26 -7.63 -1.92
N LEU A 111 -2.83 -6.41 -1.60
CA LEU A 111 -2.61 -5.94 -0.25
C LEU A 111 -3.93 -5.63 0.46
N ARG A 112 -3.96 -5.79 1.77
CA ARG A 112 -5.06 -5.28 2.61
C ARG A 112 -4.74 -3.85 2.96
N SER A 113 -5.63 -2.93 2.62
CA SER A 113 -5.43 -1.54 2.97
C SER A 113 -6.69 -0.91 3.52
N GLU A 114 -6.50 -0.13 4.57
CA GLU A 114 -7.53 0.71 5.19
C GLU A 114 -7.14 2.18 5.04
N THR A 115 -8.13 3.04 4.85
CA THR A 115 -7.95 4.49 4.75
C THR A 115 -8.61 5.17 5.93
N ASN A 116 -7.81 5.82 6.76
CA ASN A 116 -8.28 6.64 7.86
C ASN A 116 -8.25 8.12 7.43
N VAL A 117 -9.42 8.77 7.35
CA VAL A 117 -9.51 10.21 7.11
C VAL A 117 -9.27 10.93 8.43
N ILE A 118 -8.04 11.37 8.65
CA ILE A 118 -7.60 12.07 9.86
C ILE A 118 -8.25 13.47 9.91
N ARG A 119 -8.24 14.19 8.76
CA ARG A 119 -8.75 15.54 8.69
C ARG A 119 -9.34 15.87 7.33
N LEU A 120 -10.47 16.58 7.31
CA LEU A 120 -11.08 17.17 6.12
C LEU A 120 -11.48 18.59 6.47
N GLU A 121 -10.84 19.58 5.87
CA GLU A 121 -10.99 21.00 6.17
C GLU A 121 -11.28 21.81 4.91
N LYS A 122 -12.04 22.88 5.10
CA LYS A 122 -12.20 23.94 4.10
C LYS A 122 -11.23 25.07 4.49
N ILE A 123 -10.25 25.35 3.64
CA ILE A 123 -9.26 26.38 3.91
C ILE A 123 -9.14 27.36 2.74
N SER A 124 -8.70 28.57 3.04
CA SER A 124 -8.22 29.54 2.06
C SER A 124 -6.71 29.41 1.95
N ILE A 125 -6.18 29.43 0.75
CA ILE A 125 -4.73 29.34 0.50
C ILE A 125 -4.05 30.64 0.94
N ASP A 126 -3.10 30.52 1.87
CA ASP A 126 -2.19 31.58 2.30
C ASP A 126 -0.92 31.62 1.42
N GLU A 127 -0.02 32.56 1.67
CA GLU A 127 1.23 32.70 0.91
C GLU A 127 2.09 31.44 0.93
N LYS A 128 2.17 30.75 2.07
CA LYS A 128 2.92 29.49 2.22
C LYS A 128 2.25 28.37 1.45
N GLY A 129 0.94 28.31 1.50
CA GLY A 129 0.11 27.38 0.74
C GLY A 129 0.27 27.59 -0.77
N ALA A 130 0.23 28.81 -1.24
CA ALA A 130 0.41 29.15 -2.65
C ALA A 130 1.77 28.67 -3.19
N LYS A 131 2.85 28.95 -2.44
CA LYS A 131 4.21 28.44 -2.79
C LYS A 131 4.31 26.92 -2.80
N LYS A 132 3.57 26.26 -1.89
CA LYS A 132 3.62 24.80 -1.75
C LYS A 132 2.79 24.06 -2.80
N THR A 133 1.61 24.59 -3.12
CA THR A 133 0.59 23.87 -3.91
C THR A 133 0.46 24.39 -5.34
N GLY A 134 0.92 25.61 -5.62
CA GLY A 134 0.68 26.29 -6.89
C GLY A 134 -0.71 26.91 -7.04
N PHE A 135 -1.60 26.74 -6.05
CA PHE A 135 -2.89 27.42 -6.07
C PHE A 135 -2.73 28.93 -5.87
N PRO A 136 -3.58 29.74 -6.49
CA PRO A 136 -3.61 31.20 -6.25
C PRO A 136 -3.86 31.52 -4.77
N LEU A 137 -3.33 32.65 -4.33
CA LEU A 137 -3.61 33.19 -3.00
C LEU A 137 -5.13 33.37 -2.83
N HIS A 138 -5.62 33.04 -1.64
CA HIS A 138 -7.05 33.10 -1.26
C HIS A 138 -7.96 32.10 -1.99
N ARG A 139 -7.41 31.18 -2.84
CA ARG A 139 -8.22 30.11 -3.41
C ARG A 139 -8.82 29.24 -2.31
N LEU A 140 -10.10 28.94 -2.40
CA LEU A 140 -10.78 28.05 -1.46
C LEU A 140 -10.57 26.60 -1.88
N VAL A 141 -9.98 25.81 -0.98
CA VAL A 141 -9.69 24.40 -1.24
C VAL A 141 -10.17 23.50 -0.11
N TRP A 142 -10.38 22.23 -0.42
CA TRP A 142 -10.40 21.17 0.55
C TRP A 142 -8.97 20.79 0.88
N LYS A 143 -8.65 20.69 2.17
CA LYS A 143 -7.43 20.05 2.63
C LYS A 143 -7.81 18.75 3.29
N VAL A 144 -7.34 17.63 2.73
CA VAL A 144 -7.62 16.28 3.21
C VAL A 144 -6.33 15.66 3.70
N THR A 145 -6.33 15.11 4.92
CA THR A 145 -5.23 14.33 5.46
C THR A 145 -5.72 12.91 5.67
N ARG A 146 -5.07 11.94 5.03
CA ARG A 146 -5.43 10.52 5.09
C ARG A 146 -4.22 9.69 5.45
N GLN A 147 -4.39 8.79 6.38
CA GLN A 147 -3.45 7.76 6.73
C GLN A 147 -3.86 6.46 6.04
N ARG A 148 -2.91 5.78 5.41
CA ARG A 148 -3.12 4.46 4.81
C ARG A 148 -2.43 3.40 5.64
N VAL A 149 -3.22 2.47 6.12
CA VAL A 149 -2.73 1.30 6.85
C VAL A 149 -2.68 0.15 5.87
N VAL A 150 -1.49 -0.35 5.58
CA VAL A 150 -1.25 -1.44 4.63
C VAL A 150 -0.77 -2.65 5.42
N ASP A 151 -1.50 -3.76 5.34
CA ASP A 151 -1.25 -4.99 6.10
C ASP A 151 -1.02 -4.74 7.61
N GLY A 152 -1.77 -3.79 8.18
CA GLY A 152 -1.71 -3.43 9.60
C GLY A 152 -0.65 -2.36 9.95
N VAL A 153 0.15 -1.91 8.98
CA VAL A 153 1.22 -0.90 9.18
C VAL A 153 0.79 0.44 8.58
N SER A 154 0.88 1.53 9.35
CA SER A 154 0.62 2.89 8.87
C SER A 154 1.76 3.38 7.97
N SER A 155 1.68 3.07 6.67
CA SER A 155 2.80 3.20 5.73
C SER A 155 2.74 4.45 4.86
N VAL A 156 1.54 5.05 4.64
CA VAL A 156 1.39 6.20 3.74
C VAL A 156 0.57 7.30 4.39
N LEU A 157 1.02 8.54 4.22
CA LEU A 157 0.34 9.75 4.63
C LEU A 157 0.06 10.63 3.43
N ASP A 158 -1.22 10.72 3.03
CA ASP A 158 -1.66 11.61 1.96
C ASP A 158 -2.11 12.96 2.51
N ILE A 159 -1.70 14.04 1.86
CA ILE A 159 -2.19 15.40 2.12
C ILE A 159 -2.58 16.01 0.79
N ASP A 160 -3.88 16.02 0.54
CA ASP A 160 -4.44 16.54 -0.70
C ASP A 160 -4.96 17.96 -0.52
N TYR A 161 -4.76 18.79 -1.53
CA TYR A 161 -5.37 20.11 -1.68
C TYR A 161 -6.20 20.07 -2.97
N LEU A 162 -7.52 20.24 -2.86
CA LEU A 162 -8.47 20.07 -3.97
C LEU A 162 -9.29 21.32 -4.12
N ASP A 163 -9.38 21.84 -5.33
CA ASP A 163 -10.17 23.02 -5.64
C ASP A 163 -11.65 22.80 -5.32
N ARG A 164 -12.24 23.65 -4.49
CA ARG A 164 -13.63 23.49 -4.04
C ARG A 164 -14.68 23.77 -5.10
N GLU A 165 -14.35 24.61 -6.09
CA GLU A 165 -15.27 24.91 -7.18
C GLU A 165 -15.30 23.75 -8.18
N LEU A 166 -14.14 23.13 -8.44
CA LEU A 166 -14.03 21.97 -9.33
C LEU A 166 -14.51 20.68 -8.66
N ILE A 167 -14.29 20.55 -7.34
CA ILE A 167 -14.62 19.33 -6.59
C ILE A 167 -15.57 19.72 -5.44
N PRO A 168 -16.83 20.07 -5.74
CA PRO A 168 -17.83 20.39 -4.72
C PRO A 168 -18.24 19.13 -3.93
N GLY A 169 -18.81 19.30 -2.75
CA GLY A 169 -19.47 18.22 -2.02
C GLY A 169 -18.59 17.12 -1.44
N LEU A 170 -17.26 17.31 -1.37
CA LEU A 170 -16.36 16.31 -0.81
C LEU A 170 -16.70 16.01 0.66
N THR A 171 -16.89 14.74 0.99
CA THR A 171 -17.21 14.26 2.33
C THR A 171 -16.12 13.31 2.85
N LYS A 172 -16.12 13.04 4.16
CA LYS A 172 -15.21 12.02 4.73
C LYS A 172 -15.41 10.65 4.09
N LYS A 173 -16.66 10.27 3.78
CA LYS A 173 -16.99 9.00 3.14
C LYS A 173 -16.35 8.89 1.75
N ILE A 174 -16.42 9.95 0.93
CA ILE A 174 -15.79 10.00 -0.39
C ILE A 174 -14.25 9.92 -0.24
N ALA A 175 -13.68 10.73 0.66
CA ALA A 175 -12.24 10.77 0.89
C ALA A 175 -11.69 9.42 1.44
N GLN A 176 -12.49 8.67 2.17
CA GLN A 176 -12.13 7.34 2.68
C GLN A 176 -12.05 6.30 1.55
N HIS A 177 -12.85 6.46 0.50
CA HIS A 177 -12.83 5.56 -0.66
C HIS A 177 -11.81 6.03 -1.70
N SER A 178 -12.25 6.64 -2.77
CA SER A 178 -11.38 7.14 -3.83
C SER A 178 -11.81 8.52 -4.28
N ILE A 179 -10.94 9.51 -4.05
CA ILE A 179 -11.15 10.88 -4.54
C ILE A 179 -11.10 10.90 -6.07
N TYR A 180 -10.22 10.11 -6.70
CA TYR A 180 -10.11 10.04 -8.16
C TYR A 180 -11.39 9.47 -8.77
N GLN A 181 -11.91 8.38 -8.20
CA GLN A 181 -13.20 7.83 -8.65
C GLN A 181 -14.32 8.87 -8.55
N TYR A 182 -14.41 9.61 -7.45
CA TYR A 182 -15.38 10.68 -7.28
C TYR A 182 -15.23 11.77 -8.36
N ILE A 183 -14.00 12.18 -8.68
CA ILE A 183 -13.71 13.16 -9.73
C ILE A 183 -14.17 12.64 -11.10
N GLU A 184 -13.83 11.41 -11.44
CA GLU A 184 -14.08 10.88 -12.79
C GLU A 184 -15.49 10.29 -12.96
N GLU A 185 -15.99 9.55 -11.97
CA GLU A 185 -17.29 8.86 -12.09
C GLU A 185 -18.48 9.71 -11.65
N ASP A 186 -18.35 10.48 -10.55
CA ASP A 186 -19.46 11.29 -10.02
C ASP A 186 -19.49 12.69 -10.66
N LEU A 187 -18.33 13.37 -10.69
CA LEU A 187 -18.25 14.73 -11.24
C LEU A 187 -18.02 14.77 -12.74
N LYS A 188 -17.74 13.61 -13.37
CA LYS A 188 -17.49 13.50 -14.83
C LYS A 188 -16.35 14.40 -15.33
N LEU A 189 -15.37 14.68 -14.46
CA LEU A 189 -14.16 15.42 -14.81
C LEU A 189 -13.06 14.41 -15.21
N GLN A 190 -12.46 14.65 -16.38
CA GLN A 190 -11.39 13.79 -16.86
C GLN A 190 -10.04 14.25 -16.32
N ILE A 191 -9.33 13.40 -15.60
CA ILE A 191 -7.95 13.65 -15.17
C ILE A 191 -7.03 13.47 -16.38
N GLY A 192 -6.25 14.49 -16.71
CA GLY A 192 -5.39 14.51 -17.89
C GLY A 192 -3.97 14.06 -17.62
N TYR A 193 -3.25 14.77 -16.74
CA TYR A 193 -1.87 14.45 -16.41
C TYR A 193 -1.49 14.91 -15.01
N ALA A 194 -0.39 14.39 -14.49
CA ALA A 194 0.23 14.87 -13.26
C ALA A 194 1.72 15.14 -13.46
N LYS A 195 2.19 16.25 -12.89
CA LYS A 195 3.61 16.51 -12.66
C LYS A 195 3.98 15.96 -11.30
N LYS A 196 4.96 15.07 -11.24
CA LYS A 196 5.40 14.45 -9.99
C LYS A 196 6.86 14.81 -9.70
N GLU A 197 7.14 15.13 -8.44
CA GLU A 197 8.46 15.34 -7.88
C GLU A 197 8.67 14.35 -6.75
N ILE A 198 9.78 13.61 -6.78
CA ILE A 198 10.13 12.62 -5.75
C ILE A 198 11.30 13.14 -4.96
N LEU A 199 11.15 13.21 -3.64
CA LEU A 199 12.12 13.74 -2.71
C LEU A 199 12.32 12.77 -1.55
N ILE A 200 13.54 12.74 -1.00
CA ILE A 200 13.79 12.15 0.30
C ILE A 200 13.79 13.29 1.33
N SER A 201 12.91 13.22 2.30
CA SER A 201 12.71 14.25 3.31
C SER A 201 12.95 13.68 4.71
N PRO A 202 13.57 14.44 5.62
CA PRO A 202 13.61 14.05 7.02
C PRO A 202 12.18 14.00 7.58
N ILE A 203 11.94 13.09 8.51
CA ILE A 203 10.65 12.94 9.18
C ILE A 203 10.31 14.18 9.99
N ASP A 204 9.06 14.62 9.92
CA ASP A 204 8.52 15.69 10.76
C ASP A 204 7.71 15.13 11.95
N ASN A 205 7.18 16.00 12.81
CA ASN A 205 6.38 15.59 13.97
C ASN A 205 5.06 14.92 13.57
N ARG A 206 4.50 15.28 12.43
CA ARG A 206 3.27 14.67 11.93
C ARG A 206 3.53 13.27 11.40
N ASP A 207 4.64 13.06 10.72
CA ASP A 207 5.07 11.75 10.24
C ASP A 207 5.26 10.79 11.42
N LYS A 208 5.91 11.25 12.51
CA LYS A 208 6.09 10.50 13.76
C LYS A 208 4.80 10.08 14.44
N ILE A 209 3.74 10.88 14.30
CA ILE A 209 2.44 10.62 14.94
C ILE A 209 1.58 9.69 14.07
N LEU A 210 1.68 9.82 12.74
CA LEU A 210 0.74 9.22 11.81
C LEU A 210 1.30 8.04 11.01
N LEU A 211 2.61 7.76 11.10
CA LEU A 211 3.27 6.65 10.40
C LEU A 211 4.02 5.74 11.36
N ASP A 212 4.03 4.46 11.05
CA ASP A 212 4.81 3.46 11.77
C ASP A 212 6.24 3.41 11.21
N LEU A 213 7.06 4.38 11.61
CA LEU A 213 8.39 4.62 11.01
C LEU A 213 9.50 3.72 11.57
N GLY A 214 9.27 3.00 12.68
CA GLY A 214 10.29 2.19 13.32
C GLY A 214 11.55 3.01 13.66
N LYS A 215 12.67 2.70 13.01
CA LYS A 215 13.96 3.39 13.18
C LYS A 215 14.27 4.37 12.03
N ASP A 216 13.38 4.52 11.08
CA ASP A 216 13.60 5.37 9.91
C ASP A 216 13.69 6.85 10.32
N GLN A 217 14.58 7.58 9.66
CA GLN A 217 14.80 9.01 9.89
C GLN A 217 14.33 9.85 8.68
N HIS A 218 13.97 9.19 7.59
CA HIS A 218 13.56 9.84 6.35
C HIS A 218 12.33 9.15 5.75
N VAL A 219 11.56 9.91 5.00
CA VAL A 219 10.43 9.42 4.20
C VAL A 219 10.63 9.78 2.75
N VAL A 220 10.10 8.95 1.86
CA VAL A 220 9.96 9.31 0.44
C VAL A 220 8.72 10.19 0.31
N THR A 221 8.90 11.41 -0.17
CA THR A 221 7.81 12.34 -0.42
C THR A 221 7.55 12.45 -1.91
N VAL A 222 6.34 12.11 -2.34
CA VAL A 222 5.90 12.33 -3.73
C VAL A 222 4.97 13.54 -3.74
N ARG A 223 5.43 14.64 -4.35
CA ARG A 223 4.59 15.79 -4.64
C ARG A 223 3.97 15.62 -6.02
N SER A 224 2.67 15.81 -6.11
CA SER A 224 1.95 15.63 -7.35
C SER A 224 1.05 16.83 -7.62
N GLN A 225 1.19 17.45 -8.79
CA GLN A 225 0.25 18.45 -9.30
C GLN A 225 -0.57 17.80 -10.41
N VAL A 226 -1.85 17.59 -10.15
CA VAL A 226 -2.78 16.94 -11.06
C VAL A 226 -3.58 17.99 -11.82
N HIS A 227 -3.69 17.81 -13.13
CA HIS A 227 -4.44 18.65 -14.02
C HIS A 227 -5.54 17.85 -14.72
N LEU A 228 -6.68 18.50 -14.93
CA LEU A 228 -7.74 17.96 -15.75
C LEU A 228 -7.34 17.97 -17.24
N ALA A 229 -8.03 17.17 -18.07
CA ALA A 229 -7.74 17.08 -19.51
C ALA A 229 -7.95 18.42 -20.25
N ASP A 230 -8.76 19.32 -19.70
CA ASP A 230 -8.97 20.68 -20.20
C ASP A 230 -7.95 21.70 -19.70
N GLY A 231 -6.90 21.25 -18.98
CA GLY A 231 -5.80 22.07 -18.50
C GLY A 231 -6.00 22.73 -17.12
N ARG A 232 -7.18 22.61 -16.54
CA ARG A 232 -7.46 23.11 -15.18
C ARG A 232 -6.76 22.30 -14.12
#